data_ee458963e92feb56ca66c1065b83dd46
#
_entry.id   ee458963e92feb56ca66c1065b83dd46
#
_cell.length_a   1.000
_cell.length_b   1.000
_cell.length_c   1.000
_cell.angle_alpha   90.00
_cell.angle_beta   90.00
_cell.angle_gamma   90.00
#
_symmetry.space_group_name_H-M   'P 1'
#
loop_
_entity.id
_entity.type
_entity.pdbx_description
1 polymer ?
#
loop_
_entity_poly.entity_id
_entity_poly.type
_entity_poly.pdbx_seq_one_letter_code
_entity_poly.pdbx_strand_id
1 'polypeptide(L)'
;MGSGTLALGLLLGAAALIGCKDEQAASAPEPRPVRVTTVALEPADDTVRYPAVIRPRVEADVGFRVAGKVVARLVEVGARVEPGMPLARLDPADIELQVRASQAQLASARADAANARADFDRYAKLARGEWTTRQEHDRRKAALDKADAKVREIEAQLRVLNNSVQYTTLLADSPGVVTAVLVEPGQVVAQGQPAFRVARLGEVEAVANIPEQQLAGLPQRQLGVELWSQPGLRIPGTLREVSPSADPGTRTYQARVTLTNPPPSVQLGMTATLVARQERGGLVARLPLTAITQKDQGTAVWVLPGDSNSDGGGRLDLRPVSVVAYAGDLAVVAGGLKDGDRVVTAGVHKLDAGQKVRVWTEPAR
;
A
#
# COMPACT_ATOMS: atom_id res chain seq x y z
N MET A 1 87.39 -32.40 70.25
CA MET A 1 86.60 -32.55 71.50
C MET A 1 85.24 -32.90 71.00
N GLY A 2 84.67 -33.93 71.09
CA GLY A 2 84.43 -35.00 72.02
C GLY A 2 83.18 -35.67 71.40
N SER A 3 83.32 -36.88 71.07
CA SER A 3 82.74 -38.03 71.77
C SER A 3 81.17 -38.06 71.67
N GLY A 4 80.54 -39.07 71.34
CA GLY A 4 80.65 -40.55 71.37
C GLY A 4 79.35 -41.19 71.06
N THR A 5 79.47 -42.28 70.43
CA THR A 5 79.01 -43.63 70.85
C THR A 5 77.47 -43.89 71.07
N LEU A 6 77.00 -44.81 70.50
CA LEU A 6 76.65 -46.28 70.64
C LEU A 6 75.19 -46.47 70.30
N ALA A 7 74.81 -47.27 69.46
CA ALA A 7 74.82 -48.76 69.32
C ALA A 7 73.38 -49.36 69.46
N LEU A 8 73.15 -50.23 68.58
CA LEU A 8 72.52 -51.54 68.79
C LEU A 8 71.00 -51.69 68.85
N GLY A 9 70.49 -52.43 67.95
CA GLY A 9 69.58 -53.53 68.27
C GLY A 9 68.30 -53.63 67.56
N LEU A 10 68.18 -54.72 66.84
CA LEU A 10 67.14 -55.74 66.68
C LEU A 10 66.07 -55.51 65.61
N LEU A 11 66.21 -56.14 64.55
CA LEU A 11 65.63 -57.41 64.05
C LEU A 11 64.10 -57.56 64.18
N LEU A 12 63.54 -58.02 63.07
CA LEU A 12 62.31 -58.76 62.78
C LEU A 12 61.01 -57.95 62.58
N GLY A 13 60.44 -58.21 61.39
CA GLY A 13 59.00 -58.02 61.15
C GLY A 13 58.70 -57.84 59.67
N ALA A 14 58.93 -58.94 58.91
CA ALA A 14 58.37 -59.01 57.55
C ALA A 14 56.85 -59.14 57.61
N ALA A 15 56.14 -58.22 57.02
CA ALA A 15 54.76 -58.43 56.60
C ALA A 15 54.52 -57.72 55.25
N ALA A 16 54.45 -58.50 54.21
CA ALA A 16 54.04 -58.08 52.88
C ALA A 16 52.57 -57.64 52.95
N LEU A 17 52.32 -56.38 52.70
CA LEU A 17 51.00 -55.87 52.30
C LEU A 17 51.06 -55.50 50.83
N ILE A 18 50.69 -56.49 50.00
CA ILE A 18 50.31 -56.22 48.57
C ILE A 18 48.98 -55.49 48.62
N GLY A 19 49.01 -54.14 48.60
CA GLY A 19 47.83 -53.33 48.41
C GLY A 19 47.46 -53.41 46.90
N CYS A 20 46.38 -54.17 46.61
CA CYS A 20 45.66 -54.05 45.35
C CYS A 20 45.20 -52.61 45.18
N LYS A 21 45.85 -51.91 44.29
CA LYS A 21 45.35 -50.63 43.75
C LYS A 21 44.18 -50.99 42.86
N ASP A 22 42.96 -50.95 43.40
CA ASP A 22 41.74 -50.94 42.58
C ASP A 22 41.86 -49.77 41.64
N GLU A 23 42.19 -50.08 40.38
CA GLU A 23 42.06 -49.18 39.27
C GLU A 23 40.54 -48.95 39.09
N GLN A 24 40.05 -47.93 39.81
CA GLN A 24 38.68 -47.47 39.57
C GLN A 24 38.63 -47.14 38.06
N ALA A 25 37.98 -48.07 37.32
CA ALA A 25 37.56 -47.84 35.98
C ALA A 25 36.82 -46.49 35.95
N ALA A 26 37.44 -45.48 35.31
CA ALA A 26 36.80 -44.17 35.13
C ALA A 26 35.44 -44.43 34.54
N SER A 27 34.39 -44.25 35.34
CA SER A 27 33.01 -44.31 34.90
C SER A 27 32.89 -43.39 33.69
N ALA A 28 32.49 -43.96 32.55
CA ALA A 28 32.32 -43.18 31.36
C ALA A 28 31.42 -41.97 31.68
N PRO A 29 31.85 -40.75 31.35
CA PRO A 29 31.07 -39.55 31.71
C PRO A 29 29.64 -39.69 31.26
N GLU A 30 28.70 -39.46 32.18
CA GLU A 30 27.26 -39.55 31.86
C GLU A 30 26.92 -38.69 30.64
N PRO A 31 26.11 -39.18 29.69
CA PRO A 31 25.74 -38.43 28.52
C PRO A 31 25.11 -37.10 28.88
N ARG A 32 25.71 -35.99 28.42
CA ARG A 32 25.25 -34.64 28.73
C ARG A 32 23.84 -34.39 28.19
N PRO A 33 22.91 -33.85 28.97
CA PRO A 33 21.58 -33.51 28.47
C PRO A 33 21.66 -32.30 27.51
N VAL A 34 21.05 -32.41 26.32
CA VAL A 34 20.95 -31.35 25.33
C VAL A 34 19.49 -31.16 24.89
N ARG A 35 19.11 -29.90 24.66
CA ARG A 35 17.81 -29.60 24.07
C ARG A 35 17.96 -29.62 22.54
N VAL A 36 17.05 -30.28 21.84
CA VAL A 36 17.07 -30.39 20.38
C VAL A 36 15.78 -29.86 19.79
N THR A 37 15.88 -29.36 18.55
CA THR A 37 14.72 -29.01 17.72
C THR A 37 14.82 -29.79 16.41
N THR A 38 13.68 -30.19 15.88
CA THR A 38 13.60 -30.87 14.58
C THR A 38 13.60 -29.80 13.49
N VAL A 39 14.47 -29.97 12.50
CA VAL A 39 14.55 -29.10 11.34
C VAL A 39 13.34 -29.34 10.45
N ALA A 40 12.59 -28.27 10.17
CA ALA A 40 11.60 -28.23 9.10
C ALA A 40 12.18 -27.35 7.98
N LEU A 41 12.32 -27.92 6.79
CA LEU A 41 12.76 -27.15 5.63
C LEU A 41 11.57 -26.45 5.00
N GLU A 42 11.63 -25.13 4.91
CA GLU A 42 10.62 -24.28 4.31
C GLU A 42 11.18 -23.58 3.06
N PRO A 43 10.34 -23.23 2.07
CA PRO A 43 10.77 -22.39 0.97
C PRO A 43 11.41 -21.09 1.48
N ALA A 44 12.51 -20.67 0.85
CA ALA A 44 13.19 -19.43 1.18
C ALA A 44 12.34 -18.24 0.69
N ASP A 45 11.49 -17.73 1.59
CA ASP A 45 10.64 -16.57 1.32
C ASP A 45 11.26 -15.30 1.90
N ASP A 46 11.41 -14.30 1.05
CA ASP A 46 11.67 -12.94 1.49
C ASP A 46 10.34 -12.14 1.45
N THR A 47 9.70 -12.04 2.61
CA THR A 47 8.43 -11.34 2.75
C THR A 47 8.64 -10.04 3.52
N VAL A 48 8.35 -8.92 2.86
CA VAL A 48 8.36 -7.58 3.49
C VAL A 48 6.94 -7.07 3.60
N ARG A 49 6.65 -6.38 4.70
CA ARG A 49 5.32 -5.85 5.01
C ARG A 49 5.40 -4.33 5.14
N TYR A 50 4.47 -3.61 4.48
CA TYR A 50 4.38 -2.16 4.54
C TYR A 50 2.99 -1.75 5.00
N PRO A 51 2.86 -0.79 5.91
CA PRO A 51 1.57 -0.21 6.23
C PRO A 51 0.98 0.46 4.98
N ALA A 52 -0.30 0.25 4.76
CA ALA A 52 -1.02 0.75 3.61
C ALA A 52 -2.41 1.24 3.99
N VAL A 53 -3.00 2.06 3.14
CA VAL A 53 -4.39 2.53 3.27
C VAL A 53 -5.12 2.28 1.96
N ILE A 54 -6.35 1.81 2.05
CA ILE A 54 -7.22 1.61 0.89
C ILE A 54 -7.73 2.95 0.40
N ARG A 55 -7.47 3.25 -0.86
CA ARG A 55 -7.88 4.49 -1.54
C ARG A 55 -8.63 4.16 -2.82
N PRO A 56 -9.50 5.04 -3.29
CA PRO A 56 -10.05 4.92 -4.63
C PRO A 56 -8.95 5.20 -5.65
N ARG A 57 -9.00 4.55 -6.80
CA ARG A 57 -8.06 4.87 -7.90
C ARG A 57 -8.23 6.29 -8.41
N VAL A 58 -9.49 6.75 -8.54
CA VAL A 58 -9.84 8.09 -9.00
C VAL A 58 -10.73 8.74 -7.96
N GLU A 59 -10.30 9.88 -7.47
CA GLU A 59 -11.08 10.76 -6.61
C GLU A 59 -11.02 12.17 -7.20
N ALA A 60 -12.17 12.80 -7.38
CA ALA A 60 -12.28 14.11 -7.99
C ALA A 60 -13.00 15.09 -7.06
N ASP A 61 -12.48 16.30 -7.00
CA ASP A 61 -13.19 17.43 -6.40
C ASP A 61 -14.15 18.02 -7.44
N VAL A 62 -15.45 18.02 -7.10
CA VAL A 62 -16.53 18.52 -7.95
C VAL A 62 -17.01 19.85 -7.40
N GLY A 63 -17.07 20.88 -8.24
CA GLY A 63 -17.45 22.25 -7.86
C GLY A 63 -18.34 22.92 -8.90
N PHE A 64 -18.98 24.01 -8.47
CA PHE A 64 -19.84 24.79 -9.34
C PHE A 64 -19.04 25.53 -10.43
N ARG A 65 -19.63 25.61 -11.63
CA ARG A 65 -19.06 26.33 -12.77
C ARG A 65 -19.42 27.83 -12.77
N VAL A 66 -20.28 28.26 -11.84
CA VAL A 66 -20.68 29.66 -11.59
C VAL A 66 -20.63 29.95 -10.12
N ALA A 67 -20.40 31.20 -9.76
CA ALA A 67 -20.46 31.63 -8.36
C ALA A 67 -21.92 31.84 -7.94
N GLY A 68 -22.21 31.65 -6.63
CA GLY A 68 -23.54 31.92 -6.09
C GLY A 68 -23.69 31.40 -4.66
N LYS A 69 -24.87 31.62 -4.08
CA LYS A 69 -25.25 31.14 -2.76
C LYS A 69 -25.84 29.74 -2.87
N VAL A 70 -25.33 28.79 -2.08
CA VAL A 70 -25.89 27.44 -1.98
C VAL A 70 -27.25 27.50 -1.29
N VAL A 71 -28.32 27.04 -1.99
CA VAL A 71 -29.68 27.00 -1.42
C VAL A 71 -30.08 25.61 -0.95
N ALA A 72 -29.52 24.57 -1.57
CA ALA A 72 -29.81 23.20 -1.19
C ALA A 72 -28.61 22.28 -1.42
N ARG A 73 -28.41 21.36 -0.48
CA ARG A 73 -27.54 20.19 -0.58
C ARG A 73 -28.43 18.96 -0.67
N LEU A 74 -28.21 18.13 -1.68
CA LEU A 74 -29.11 17.04 -2.05
C LEU A 74 -28.52 15.67 -1.72
N VAL A 75 -27.22 15.62 -1.36
CA VAL A 75 -26.51 14.38 -1.04
C VAL A 75 -25.67 14.54 0.22
N GLU A 76 -25.43 13.42 0.91
CA GLU A 76 -24.64 13.30 2.12
C GLU A 76 -23.35 12.52 1.84
N VAL A 77 -22.40 12.56 2.79
CA VAL A 77 -21.20 11.70 2.76
C VAL A 77 -21.66 10.22 2.78
N GLY A 78 -21.07 9.40 1.91
CA GLY A 78 -21.43 7.99 1.72
C GLY A 78 -22.54 7.76 0.70
N ALA A 79 -23.19 8.81 0.19
CA ALA A 79 -24.21 8.67 -0.85
C ALA A 79 -23.59 8.15 -2.15
N ARG A 80 -24.25 7.18 -2.78
CA ARG A 80 -23.94 6.74 -4.15
C ARG A 80 -24.57 7.71 -5.13
N VAL A 81 -23.80 8.08 -6.15
CA VAL A 81 -24.21 9.02 -7.18
C VAL A 81 -24.01 8.41 -8.56
N GLU A 82 -24.95 8.73 -9.46
CA GLU A 82 -24.93 8.35 -10.87
C GLU A 82 -24.72 9.59 -11.75
N PRO A 83 -24.21 9.45 -12.97
CA PRO A 83 -24.03 10.57 -13.89
C PRO A 83 -25.33 11.35 -14.08
N GLY A 84 -25.28 12.67 -13.95
CA GLY A 84 -26.44 13.56 -14.07
C GLY A 84 -27.28 13.68 -12.79
N MET A 85 -26.96 12.95 -11.72
CA MET A 85 -27.62 13.11 -10.42
C MET A 85 -27.28 14.46 -9.79
N PRO A 86 -28.27 15.24 -9.31
CA PRO A 86 -28.02 16.54 -8.69
C PRO A 86 -27.42 16.37 -7.27
N LEU A 87 -26.30 17.07 -7.03
CA LEU A 87 -25.58 17.06 -5.75
C LEU A 87 -25.95 18.25 -4.87
N ALA A 88 -26.04 19.43 -5.47
CA ALA A 88 -26.41 20.67 -4.78
C ALA A 88 -26.95 21.70 -5.78
N ARG A 89 -27.55 22.79 -5.26
CA ARG A 89 -28.13 23.84 -6.07
C ARG A 89 -27.76 25.22 -5.51
N LEU A 90 -27.39 26.13 -6.41
CA LEU A 90 -27.25 27.56 -6.12
C LEU A 90 -28.59 28.29 -6.33
N ASP A 91 -28.67 29.49 -5.76
CA ASP A 91 -29.75 30.44 -6.05
C ASP A 91 -29.64 30.94 -7.50
N PRO A 92 -30.61 30.69 -8.38
CA PRO A 92 -30.55 31.11 -9.77
C PRO A 92 -31.10 32.54 -10.01
N ALA A 93 -31.66 33.21 -8.98
CA ALA A 93 -32.49 34.40 -9.12
C ALA A 93 -31.81 35.53 -9.92
N ASP A 94 -30.57 35.85 -9.62
CA ASP A 94 -29.83 36.93 -10.28
C ASP A 94 -29.53 36.58 -11.75
N ILE A 95 -29.20 35.32 -12.02
CA ILE A 95 -28.88 34.85 -13.39
C ILE A 95 -30.18 34.81 -14.21
N GLU A 96 -31.31 34.41 -13.64
CA GLU A 96 -32.60 34.41 -14.30
C GLU A 96 -33.06 35.85 -14.63
N LEU A 97 -32.78 36.84 -13.78
CA LEU A 97 -33.02 38.25 -14.08
C LEU A 97 -32.18 38.71 -15.29
N GLN A 98 -30.92 38.32 -15.36
CA GLN A 98 -30.07 38.61 -16.52
C GLN A 98 -30.56 37.95 -17.83
N VAL A 99 -31.09 36.70 -17.73
CA VAL A 99 -31.74 36.03 -18.86
C VAL A 99 -32.95 36.82 -19.34
N ARG A 100 -33.81 37.26 -18.44
CA ARG A 100 -34.99 38.07 -18.80
C ARG A 100 -34.63 39.41 -19.43
N ALA A 101 -33.61 40.07 -18.91
CA ALA A 101 -33.08 41.32 -19.51
C ALA A 101 -32.54 41.08 -20.92
N SER A 102 -31.75 40.02 -21.12
CA SER A 102 -31.23 39.67 -22.45
C SER A 102 -32.30 39.25 -23.42
N GLN A 103 -33.38 38.60 -22.97
CA GLN A 103 -34.56 38.29 -23.81
C GLN A 103 -35.26 39.53 -24.27
N ALA A 104 -35.46 40.55 -23.41
CA ALA A 104 -36.02 41.83 -23.79
C ALA A 104 -35.16 42.58 -24.83
N GLN A 105 -33.83 42.54 -24.65
CA GLN A 105 -32.86 43.11 -25.65
C GLN A 105 -32.97 42.39 -26.99
N LEU A 106 -33.11 41.06 -27.00
CA LEU A 106 -33.28 40.26 -28.20
C LEU A 106 -34.57 40.64 -28.94
N ALA A 107 -35.68 40.81 -28.18
CA ALA A 107 -36.95 41.23 -28.78
C ALA A 107 -36.83 42.59 -29.46
N SER A 108 -36.15 43.58 -28.83
CA SER A 108 -35.88 44.88 -29.42
C SER A 108 -35.01 44.76 -30.68
N ALA A 109 -33.89 44.04 -30.63
CA ALA A 109 -32.98 43.87 -31.77
C ALA A 109 -33.67 43.16 -32.97
N ARG A 110 -34.55 42.22 -32.69
CA ARG A 110 -35.36 41.56 -33.75
C ARG A 110 -36.38 42.52 -34.39
N ALA A 111 -36.98 43.42 -33.64
CA ALA A 111 -37.86 44.46 -34.18
C ALA A 111 -37.09 45.42 -35.08
N ASP A 112 -35.88 45.85 -34.65
CA ASP A 112 -35.01 46.69 -35.45
C ASP A 112 -34.53 46.00 -36.78
N ALA A 113 -34.19 44.70 -36.69
CA ALA A 113 -33.84 43.92 -37.87
C ALA A 113 -35.01 43.72 -38.82
N ALA A 114 -36.22 43.53 -38.27
CA ALA A 114 -37.45 43.45 -39.11
C ALA A 114 -37.73 44.76 -39.82
N ASN A 115 -37.57 45.93 -39.17
CA ASN A 115 -37.71 47.23 -39.76
C ASN A 115 -36.66 47.46 -40.85
N ALA A 116 -35.38 47.18 -40.58
CA ALA A 116 -34.29 47.27 -41.52
C ALA A 116 -34.49 46.38 -42.76
N ARG A 117 -35.02 45.17 -42.55
CA ARG A 117 -35.39 44.25 -43.63
C ARG A 117 -36.51 44.77 -44.48
N ALA A 118 -37.59 45.27 -43.88
CA ALA A 118 -38.70 45.89 -44.63
C ALA A 118 -38.27 47.10 -45.46
N ASP A 119 -37.37 47.93 -44.90
CA ASP A 119 -36.77 49.03 -45.63
C ASP A 119 -35.90 48.54 -46.79
N PHE A 120 -34.97 47.61 -46.57
CA PHE A 120 -34.14 47.04 -47.63
C PHE A 120 -35.01 46.44 -48.74
N ASP A 121 -36.00 45.64 -48.42
CA ASP A 121 -36.92 45.03 -49.42
C ASP A 121 -37.67 46.06 -50.25
N ARG A 122 -38.11 47.18 -49.64
CA ARG A 122 -38.73 48.32 -50.31
C ARG A 122 -37.74 48.97 -51.29
N TYR A 123 -36.54 49.28 -50.82
CA TYR A 123 -35.56 49.93 -51.65
C TYR A 123 -34.97 48.99 -52.73
N ALA A 124 -34.90 47.70 -52.50
CA ALA A 124 -34.52 46.73 -53.55
C ALA A 124 -35.54 46.63 -54.68
N LYS A 125 -36.88 46.82 -54.39
CA LYS A 125 -37.90 46.92 -55.38
C LYS A 125 -37.77 48.22 -56.17
N LEU A 126 -37.48 49.39 -55.54
CA LEU A 126 -37.26 50.68 -56.18
C LEU A 126 -36.01 50.68 -57.11
N ALA A 127 -34.95 49.97 -56.64
CA ALA A 127 -33.72 49.85 -57.43
C ALA A 127 -33.91 49.09 -58.75
N ARG A 128 -34.81 48.09 -58.81
CA ARG A 128 -35.14 47.38 -60.04
C ARG A 128 -35.87 48.27 -61.11
N GLY A 129 -36.57 49.33 -60.64
CA GLY A 129 -37.24 50.29 -61.51
C GLY A 129 -36.42 51.54 -61.74
N GLU A 130 -35.11 51.57 -61.37
CA GLU A 130 -34.23 52.73 -61.51
C GLU A 130 -34.64 54.00 -60.72
N TRP A 131 -35.53 53.85 -59.72
CA TRP A 131 -36.05 54.95 -58.91
C TRP A 131 -35.22 55.27 -57.66
N THR A 132 -34.06 54.60 -57.45
CA THR A 132 -33.17 54.87 -56.37
C THR A 132 -31.70 54.72 -56.77
N THR A 133 -30.77 55.35 -56.06
CA THR A 133 -29.30 55.25 -56.35
C THR A 133 -28.74 53.95 -55.79
N ARG A 134 -27.70 53.42 -56.41
CA ARG A 134 -26.95 52.24 -55.91
C ARG A 134 -26.42 52.49 -54.50
N GLN A 135 -25.96 53.71 -54.20
CA GLN A 135 -25.47 54.08 -52.86
C GLN A 135 -26.55 53.92 -51.80
N GLU A 136 -27.81 54.30 -52.05
CA GLU A 136 -28.88 54.18 -51.10
C GLU A 136 -29.27 52.72 -50.89
N HIS A 137 -29.30 51.90 -51.95
CA HIS A 137 -29.52 50.48 -51.84
C HIS A 137 -28.44 49.78 -50.92
N ASP A 138 -27.16 50.13 -51.25
CA ASP A 138 -26.04 49.55 -50.47
C ASP A 138 -26.05 50.00 -48.98
N ARG A 139 -26.47 51.25 -48.74
CA ARG A 139 -26.67 51.77 -47.37
C ARG A 139 -27.76 50.98 -46.61
N ARG A 140 -28.91 50.68 -47.25
CA ARG A 140 -29.98 49.89 -46.64
C ARG A 140 -29.56 48.45 -46.40
N LYS A 141 -28.82 47.86 -47.34
CA LYS A 141 -28.22 46.54 -47.13
C LYS A 141 -27.28 46.51 -45.94
N ALA A 142 -26.36 47.45 -45.81
CA ALA A 142 -25.44 47.55 -44.68
C ALA A 142 -26.18 47.75 -43.35
N ALA A 143 -27.29 48.52 -43.35
CA ALA A 143 -28.13 48.68 -42.16
C ALA A 143 -28.81 47.35 -41.74
N LEU A 144 -29.33 46.57 -42.70
CA LEU A 144 -29.88 45.24 -42.46
C LEU A 144 -28.79 44.29 -41.92
N ASP A 145 -27.64 44.21 -42.61
CA ASP A 145 -26.54 43.34 -42.21
C ASP A 145 -26.07 43.64 -40.78
N LYS A 146 -26.02 44.92 -40.39
CA LYS A 146 -25.72 45.38 -39.03
C LYS A 146 -26.77 44.95 -38.01
N ALA A 147 -28.06 45.12 -38.33
CA ALA A 147 -29.16 44.73 -37.45
C ALA A 147 -29.20 43.20 -37.25
N ASP A 148 -29.03 42.40 -38.31
CA ASP A 148 -28.93 40.97 -38.26
C ASP A 148 -27.71 40.50 -37.43
N ALA A 149 -26.57 41.19 -37.54
CA ALA A 149 -25.40 40.93 -36.72
C ALA A 149 -25.67 41.16 -35.21
N LYS A 150 -26.44 42.24 -34.88
CA LYS A 150 -26.82 42.54 -33.50
C LYS A 150 -27.76 41.46 -32.90
N VAL A 151 -28.70 40.95 -33.69
CA VAL A 151 -29.54 39.82 -33.27
C VAL A 151 -28.68 38.61 -32.93
N ARG A 152 -27.74 38.22 -33.80
CA ARG A 152 -26.84 37.08 -33.55
C ARG A 152 -25.99 37.26 -32.31
N GLU A 153 -25.48 38.48 -32.08
CA GLU A 153 -24.70 38.79 -30.87
C GLU A 153 -25.50 38.53 -29.58
N ILE A 154 -26.74 39.07 -29.50
CA ILE A 154 -27.58 38.92 -28.32
C ILE A 154 -28.05 37.47 -28.15
N GLU A 155 -28.32 36.76 -29.23
CA GLU A 155 -28.63 35.32 -29.18
C GLU A 155 -27.47 34.51 -28.63
N ALA A 156 -26.23 34.83 -28.97
CA ALA A 156 -25.05 34.20 -28.41
C ALA A 156 -24.93 34.50 -26.90
N GLN A 157 -25.13 35.75 -26.48
CA GLN A 157 -25.12 36.13 -25.08
C GLN A 157 -26.20 35.42 -24.30
N LEU A 158 -27.42 35.32 -24.82
CA LEU A 158 -28.53 34.60 -24.20
C LEU A 158 -28.22 33.11 -24.00
N ARG A 159 -27.54 32.46 -24.96
CA ARG A 159 -27.07 31.07 -24.81
C ARG A 159 -26.11 30.92 -23.65
N VAL A 160 -25.14 31.86 -23.48
CA VAL A 160 -24.21 31.84 -22.35
C VAL A 160 -24.94 31.95 -21.02
N LEU A 161 -25.90 32.86 -20.89
CA LEU A 161 -26.71 33.04 -19.69
C LEU A 161 -27.56 31.81 -19.38
N ASN A 162 -28.19 31.19 -20.37
CA ASN A 162 -28.94 29.95 -20.18
C ASN A 162 -28.07 28.79 -19.71
N ASN A 163 -26.83 28.67 -20.23
CA ASN A 163 -25.87 27.70 -19.71
C ASN A 163 -25.52 28.00 -18.24
N SER A 164 -25.37 29.28 -17.88
CA SER A 164 -25.10 29.70 -16.51
C SER A 164 -26.22 29.31 -15.54
N VAL A 165 -27.50 29.39 -15.99
CA VAL A 165 -28.65 28.87 -15.21
C VAL A 165 -28.54 27.36 -15.01
N GLN A 166 -28.19 26.60 -16.04
CA GLN A 166 -28.00 25.15 -15.89
C GLN A 166 -26.87 24.81 -14.91
N TYR A 167 -25.79 25.61 -14.91
CA TYR A 167 -24.64 25.42 -14.00
C TYR A 167 -24.94 25.77 -12.55
N THR A 168 -26.12 26.36 -12.23
CA THR A 168 -26.55 26.54 -10.84
C THR A 168 -26.93 25.23 -10.17
N THR A 169 -27.21 24.17 -10.93
CA THR A 169 -27.38 22.82 -10.40
C THR A 169 -26.08 22.04 -10.64
N LEU A 170 -25.42 21.63 -9.55
CA LEU A 170 -24.24 20.80 -9.61
C LEU A 170 -24.66 19.35 -9.81
N LEU A 171 -24.20 18.74 -10.88
CA LEU A 171 -24.47 17.36 -11.24
C LEU A 171 -23.22 16.51 -11.04
N ALA A 172 -23.41 15.22 -10.75
CA ALA A 172 -22.34 14.24 -10.77
C ALA A 172 -21.94 13.91 -12.21
N ASP A 173 -20.63 13.94 -12.51
CA ASP A 173 -20.10 13.66 -13.85
C ASP A 173 -19.89 12.16 -14.10
N SER A 174 -19.76 11.36 -13.04
CA SER A 174 -19.47 9.92 -13.13
C SER A 174 -20.08 9.16 -11.95
N PRO A 175 -20.27 7.82 -12.09
CA PRO A 175 -20.76 7.01 -11.01
C PRO A 175 -19.72 6.96 -9.87
N GLY A 176 -20.18 7.10 -8.63
CA GLY A 176 -19.25 7.20 -7.50
C GLY A 176 -19.91 7.18 -6.13
N VAL A 177 -19.08 7.44 -5.12
CA VAL A 177 -19.52 7.66 -3.73
C VAL A 177 -18.97 8.99 -3.26
N VAL A 178 -19.81 9.79 -2.61
CA VAL A 178 -19.38 11.05 -1.99
C VAL A 178 -18.50 10.75 -0.78
N THR A 179 -17.23 11.12 -0.82
CA THR A 179 -16.27 10.92 0.27
C THR A 179 -16.14 12.12 1.19
N ALA A 180 -16.45 13.32 0.67
CA ALA A 180 -16.48 14.54 1.48
C ALA A 180 -17.50 15.55 0.93
N VAL A 181 -18.11 16.30 1.84
CA VAL A 181 -18.95 17.47 1.58
C VAL A 181 -18.19 18.70 2.10
N LEU A 182 -17.97 19.69 1.23
CA LEU A 182 -17.12 20.85 1.50
C LEU A 182 -17.93 22.16 1.52
N VAL A 183 -19.25 22.09 1.26
CA VAL A 183 -20.16 23.25 1.22
C VAL A 183 -21.46 22.97 1.96
N GLU A 184 -22.02 24.02 2.56
CA GLU A 184 -23.30 23.92 3.27
C GLU A 184 -24.32 24.93 2.73
N PRO A 185 -25.64 24.63 2.84
CA PRO A 185 -26.69 25.59 2.50
C PRO A 185 -26.51 26.92 3.23
N GLY A 186 -26.67 28.02 2.49
CA GLY A 186 -26.43 29.38 3.00
C GLY A 186 -25.04 29.94 2.70
N GLN A 187 -24.06 29.09 2.38
CA GLN A 187 -22.71 29.50 2.01
C GLN A 187 -22.67 30.11 0.61
N VAL A 188 -21.83 31.14 0.42
CA VAL A 188 -21.51 31.69 -0.90
C VAL A 188 -20.23 31.04 -1.39
N VAL A 189 -20.26 30.50 -2.62
CA VAL A 189 -19.13 29.80 -3.25
C VAL A 189 -18.64 30.52 -4.49
N ALA A 190 -17.35 30.45 -4.72
CA ALA A 190 -16.75 30.96 -5.95
C ALA A 190 -16.81 29.91 -7.09
N GLN A 191 -16.69 30.37 -8.33
CA GLN A 191 -16.53 29.48 -9.48
C GLN A 191 -15.30 28.58 -9.31
N GLY A 192 -15.47 27.26 -9.51
CA GLY A 192 -14.39 26.28 -9.41
C GLY A 192 -14.00 25.88 -7.98
N GLN A 193 -14.64 26.47 -6.96
CA GLN A 193 -14.43 26.06 -5.58
C GLN A 193 -14.93 24.62 -5.38
N PRO A 194 -14.11 23.70 -4.79
CA PRO A 194 -14.56 22.35 -4.46
C PRO A 194 -15.77 22.36 -3.55
N ALA A 195 -16.83 21.66 -3.94
CA ALA A 195 -18.06 21.52 -3.20
C ALA A 195 -18.23 20.09 -2.64
N PHE A 196 -17.87 19.11 -3.41
CA PHE A 196 -17.90 17.69 -3.02
C PHE A 196 -16.62 17.01 -3.47
N ARG A 197 -16.27 15.95 -2.76
CA ARG A 197 -15.27 14.98 -3.22
C ARG A 197 -15.97 13.68 -3.54
N VAL A 198 -15.76 13.18 -4.75
CA VAL A 198 -16.42 11.96 -5.25
C VAL A 198 -15.36 10.94 -5.64
N ALA A 199 -15.39 9.78 -4.99
CA ALA A 199 -14.59 8.62 -5.35
C ALA A 199 -15.34 7.80 -6.40
N ARG A 200 -14.69 7.53 -7.53
CA ARG A 200 -15.28 6.67 -8.57
C ARG A 200 -15.37 5.24 -8.07
N LEU A 201 -16.51 4.59 -8.29
CA LEU A 201 -16.70 3.17 -7.99
C LEU A 201 -15.90 2.31 -9.00
N GLY A 202 -15.40 1.16 -8.52
CA GLY A 202 -14.76 0.13 -9.33
C GLY A 202 -13.38 -0.24 -8.83
N GLU A 203 -12.34 0.47 -9.25
CA GLU A 203 -10.97 0.12 -8.88
C GLU A 203 -10.55 0.78 -7.56
N VAL A 204 -10.14 -0.04 -6.61
CA VAL A 204 -9.54 0.37 -5.34
C VAL A 204 -8.07 -0.01 -5.29
N GLU A 205 -7.28 0.78 -4.61
CA GLU A 205 -5.84 0.64 -4.50
C GLU A 205 -5.41 0.63 -3.05
N ALA A 206 -4.38 -0.15 -2.75
CA ALA A 206 -3.62 0.01 -1.53
C ALA A 206 -2.47 0.99 -1.79
N VAL A 207 -2.43 2.05 -1.02
CA VAL A 207 -1.38 3.05 -1.08
C VAL A 207 -0.44 2.82 0.09
N ALA A 208 0.82 2.50 -0.21
CA ALA A 208 1.86 2.21 0.77
C ALA A 208 3.09 3.09 0.54
N ASN A 209 3.80 3.42 1.61
CA ASN A 209 5.05 4.16 1.57
C ASN A 209 6.22 3.19 1.67
N ILE A 210 7.07 3.15 0.65
CA ILE A 210 8.17 2.20 0.49
C ILE A 210 9.50 2.91 0.70
N PRO A 211 10.38 2.45 1.59
CA PRO A 211 11.73 2.99 1.73
C PRO A 211 12.56 2.82 0.45
N GLU A 212 13.42 3.79 0.16
CA GLU A 212 14.25 3.82 -1.05
C GLU A 212 15.03 2.51 -1.28
N GLN A 213 15.61 1.96 -0.22
CA GLN A 213 16.43 0.73 -0.28
C GLN A 213 15.63 -0.50 -0.77
N GLN A 214 14.31 -0.49 -0.64
CA GLN A 214 13.44 -1.62 -0.98
C GLN A 214 12.67 -1.42 -2.30
N LEU A 215 12.83 -0.26 -2.90
CA LEU A 215 12.10 0.13 -4.11
C LEU A 215 12.49 -0.70 -5.33
N ALA A 216 13.79 -0.90 -5.55
CA ALA A 216 14.32 -1.60 -6.73
C ALA A 216 13.82 -3.05 -6.85
N GLY A 217 13.58 -3.71 -5.72
CA GLY A 217 13.08 -5.09 -5.69
C GLY A 217 11.56 -5.23 -5.74
N LEU A 218 10.81 -4.14 -5.61
CA LEU A 218 9.35 -4.20 -5.47
C LEU A 218 8.63 -4.77 -6.72
N PRO A 219 9.01 -4.42 -7.97
CA PRO A 219 8.34 -4.93 -9.17
C PRO A 219 8.48 -6.44 -9.39
N GLN A 220 9.52 -7.07 -8.81
CA GLN A 220 9.78 -8.51 -8.94
C GLN A 220 9.05 -9.34 -7.88
N ARG A 221 8.39 -8.69 -6.91
CA ARG A 221 7.70 -9.34 -5.80
C ARG A 221 6.24 -9.61 -6.14
N GLN A 222 5.72 -10.71 -5.64
CA GLN A 222 4.29 -10.96 -5.60
C GLN A 222 3.66 -10.07 -4.54
N LEU A 223 2.72 -9.22 -4.96
CA LEU A 223 2.06 -8.28 -4.08
C LEU A 223 0.70 -8.80 -3.64
N GLY A 224 0.40 -8.65 -2.37
CA GLY A 224 -0.90 -8.94 -1.78
C GLY A 224 -1.22 -7.93 -0.70
N VAL A 225 -2.50 -7.71 -0.47
CA VAL A 225 -2.99 -6.76 0.53
C VAL A 225 -3.77 -7.52 1.58
N GLU A 226 -3.42 -7.34 2.84
CA GLU A 226 -4.10 -7.91 4.01
C GLU A 226 -4.78 -6.78 4.77
N LEU A 227 -6.10 -6.88 4.99
CA LEU A 227 -6.85 -5.90 5.78
C LEU A 227 -6.68 -6.18 7.27
N TRP A 228 -6.51 -5.13 8.08
CA TRP A 228 -6.44 -5.28 9.54
C TRP A 228 -7.75 -5.78 10.14
N SER A 229 -8.89 -5.47 9.51
CA SER A 229 -10.21 -5.93 9.92
C SER A 229 -10.48 -7.40 9.62
N GLN A 230 -9.69 -8.04 8.74
CA GLN A 230 -9.84 -9.43 8.32
C GLN A 230 -8.48 -10.12 8.23
N PRO A 231 -7.86 -10.47 9.37
CA PRO A 231 -6.57 -11.16 9.39
C PRO A 231 -6.64 -12.49 8.64
N GLY A 232 -5.62 -12.76 7.80
CA GLY A 232 -5.52 -13.99 7.02
C GLY A 232 -6.15 -13.93 5.63
N LEU A 233 -7.02 -12.95 5.34
CA LEU A 233 -7.51 -12.72 3.98
C LEU A 233 -6.49 -11.89 3.21
N ARG A 234 -5.81 -12.53 2.25
CA ARG A 234 -4.87 -11.88 1.34
C ARG A 234 -5.51 -11.65 -0.02
N ILE A 235 -5.64 -10.38 -0.39
CA ILE A 235 -6.20 -9.95 -1.68
C ILE A 235 -5.02 -9.74 -2.64
N PRO A 236 -4.97 -10.42 -3.80
CA PRO A 236 -3.91 -10.19 -4.78
C PRO A 236 -3.90 -8.73 -5.26
N GLY A 237 -2.71 -8.21 -5.51
CA GLY A 237 -2.54 -6.85 -6.01
C GLY A 237 -1.50 -6.74 -7.10
N THR A 238 -1.66 -5.76 -7.97
CA THR A 238 -0.72 -5.45 -9.05
C THR A 238 -0.15 -4.06 -8.83
N LEU A 239 1.17 -3.93 -8.86
CA LEU A 239 1.84 -2.63 -8.79
C LEU A 239 1.45 -1.81 -10.02
N ARG A 240 0.76 -0.68 -9.83
CA ARG A 240 0.36 0.21 -10.90
C ARG A 240 1.41 1.31 -11.13
N GLU A 241 1.79 1.97 -10.05
CA GLU A 241 2.78 3.04 -10.12
C GLU A 241 3.54 3.18 -8.81
N VAL A 242 4.72 3.78 -8.92
CA VAL A 242 5.51 4.30 -7.81
C VAL A 242 5.76 5.77 -8.09
N SER A 243 5.55 6.62 -7.09
CA SER A 243 5.85 8.06 -7.22
C SER A 243 7.30 8.24 -7.66
N PRO A 244 7.59 9.09 -8.65
CA PRO A 244 8.96 9.35 -9.10
C PRO A 244 9.77 10.18 -8.08
N SER A 245 9.11 10.76 -7.09
CA SER A 245 9.72 11.58 -6.05
C SER A 245 9.42 11.02 -4.67
N ALA A 246 10.42 11.00 -3.81
CA ALA A 246 10.24 10.67 -2.40
C ALA A 246 9.53 11.80 -1.65
N ASP A 247 8.74 11.43 -0.66
CA ASP A 247 8.24 12.37 0.34
C ASP A 247 9.42 12.91 1.17
N PRO A 248 9.61 14.24 1.24
CA PRO A 248 10.78 14.81 1.90
C PRO A 248 10.81 14.61 3.40
N GLY A 249 9.66 14.41 4.05
CA GLY A 249 9.57 14.21 5.49
C GLY A 249 9.89 12.78 5.91
N THR A 250 9.41 11.80 5.17
CA THR A 250 9.53 10.37 5.50
C THR A 250 10.64 9.65 4.71
N ARG A 251 11.13 10.25 3.63
CA ARG A 251 12.10 9.66 2.67
C ARG A 251 11.61 8.33 2.09
N THR A 252 10.31 8.25 1.85
CA THR A 252 9.66 7.08 1.27
C THR A 252 9.01 7.42 -0.05
N TYR A 253 8.88 6.42 -0.92
CA TYR A 253 8.18 6.53 -2.19
C TYR A 253 6.78 5.95 -2.07
N GLN A 254 5.79 6.69 -2.54
CA GLN A 254 4.42 6.20 -2.54
C GLN A 254 4.23 5.18 -3.65
N ALA A 255 3.91 3.94 -3.27
CA ALA A 255 3.53 2.87 -4.20
C ALA A 255 2.00 2.68 -4.18
N ARG A 256 1.42 2.55 -5.36
CA ARG A 256 -0.01 2.28 -5.56
C ARG A 256 -0.19 0.90 -6.17
N VAL A 257 -0.89 0.05 -5.45
CA VAL A 257 -1.14 -1.35 -5.80
C VAL A 257 -2.64 -1.52 -6.02
N THR A 258 -3.04 -1.78 -7.26
CA THR A 258 -4.44 -2.05 -7.60
C THR A 258 -4.84 -3.43 -7.06
N LEU A 259 -5.94 -3.51 -6.33
CA LEU A 259 -6.48 -4.77 -5.81
C LEU A 259 -7.21 -5.53 -6.92
N THR A 260 -6.93 -6.83 -7.03
CA THR A 260 -7.59 -7.71 -8.01
C THR A 260 -8.79 -8.38 -7.35
N ASN A 261 -9.99 -8.14 -7.90
CA ASN A 261 -11.25 -8.70 -7.40
C ASN A 261 -11.43 -8.54 -5.87
N PRO A 262 -11.38 -7.30 -5.33
CA PRO A 262 -11.56 -7.08 -3.92
C PRO A 262 -12.97 -7.51 -3.48
N PRO A 263 -13.11 -8.18 -2.33
CA PRO A 263 -14.44 -8.53 -1.81
C PRO A 263 -15.22 -7.26 -1.43
N PRO A 264 -16.56 -7.33 -1.38
CA PRO A 264 -17.42 -6.18 -1.03
C PRO A 264 -17.16 -5.58 0.37
N SER A 265 -16.49 -6.32 1.23
CA SER A 265 -16.08 -5.86 2.57
C SER A 265 -14.95 -4.83 2.56
N VAL A 266 -14.26 -4.65 1.44
CA VAL A 266 -13.21 -3.64 1.28
C VAL A 266 -13.85 -2.26 1.17
N GLN A 267 -13.56 -1.39 2.13
CA GLN A 267 -14.06 -0.01 2.14
C GLN A 267 -12.88 0.98 2.02
N LEU A 268 -13.17 2.14 1.43
CA LEU A 268 -12.21 3.23 1.34
C LEU A 268 -11.81 3.73 2.73
N GLY A 269 -10.54 4.06 2.91
CA GLY A 269 -9.99 4.51 4.18
C GLY A 269 -9.57 3.38 5.14
N MET A 270 -9.86 2.10 4.84
CA MET A 270 -9.41 0.99 5.68
C MET A 270 -7.89 0.91 5.74
N THR A 271 -7.40 0.60 6.95
CA THR A 271 -5.98 0.27 7.16
C THR A 271 -5.71 -1.14 6.66
N ALA A 272 -4.61 -1.28 5.94
CA ALA A 272 -4.17 -2.52 5.34
C ALA A 272 -2.66 -2.69 5.49
N THR A 273 -2.17 -3.89 5.19
CA THR A 273 -0.75 -4.20 5.06
C THR A 273 -0.49 -4.67 3.63
N LEU A 274 0.37 -3.97 2.92
CA LEU A 274 0.92 -4.45 1.65
C LEU A 274 1.99 -5.49 1.96
N VAL A 275 1.79 -6.71 1.50
CA VAL A 275 2.71 -7.85 1.66
C VAL A 275 3.41 -8.09 0.32
N ALA A 276 4.70 -7.86 0.30
CA ALA A 276 5.56 -8.05 -0.86
C ALA A 276 6.42 -9.31 -0.65
N ARG A 277 6.11 -10.40 -1.36
CA ARG A 277 6.75 -11.71 -1.24
C ARG A 277 7.63 -11.97 -2.46
N GLN A 278 8.84 -12.41 -2.21
CA GLN A 278 9.74 -12.90 -3.24
C GLN A 278 10.18 -14.32 -2.90
N GLU A 279 9.87 -15.26 -3.76
CA GLU A 279 10.40 -16.62 -3.66
C GLU A 279 11.88 -16.59 -4.05
N ARG A 280 12.74 -16.83 -3.08
CA ARG A 280 14.19 -16.93 -3.32
C ARG A 280 14.54 -18.39 -3.53
N GLY A 281 14.15 -19.08 -4.48
CA GLY A 281 14.43 -20.50 -4.75
C GLY A 281 15.37 -21.19 -3.73
N GLY A 282 15.03 -22.41 -3.30
CA GLY A 282 15.75 -23.17 -2.29
C GLY A 282 14.94 -23.36 -1.01
N LEU A 283 15.39 -24.33 -0.22
CA LEU A 283 14.83 -24.64 1.10
C LEU A 283 15.75 -24.08 2.19
N VAL A 284 15.14 -23.51 3.23
CA VAL A 284 15.86 -22.97 4.39
C VAL A 284 15.29 -23.56 5.67
N ALA A 285 16.15 -23.71 6.66
CA ALA A 285 15.76 -24.01 8.04
C ALA A 285 15.78 -22.74 8.87
N ARG A 286 14.80 -22.56 9.75
CA ARG A 286 14.82 -21.49 10.77
C ARG A 286 15.21 -22.08 12.10
N LEU A 287 16.37 -21.69 12.60
CA LEU A 287 16.92 -22.18 13.86
C LEU A 287 17.09 -21.04 14.86
N PRO A 288 16.88 -21.28 16.15
CA PRO A 288 17.25 -20.30 17.18
C PRO A 288 18.73 -19.92 17.07
N LEU A 289 19.07 -18.65 17.29
CA LEU A 289 20.47 -18.18 17.28
C LEU A 289 21.36 -18.98 18.23
N THR A 290 20.79 -19.53 19.32
CA THR A 290 21.45 -20.38 20.29
C THR A 290 21.89 -21.72 19.74
N ALA A 291 21.41 -22.15 18.58
CA ALA A 291 21.81 -23.37 17.89
C ALA A 291 23.07 -23.18 17.05
N ILE A 292 23.43 -21.94 16.76
CA ILE A 292 24.56 -21.61 15.89
C ILE A 292 25.84 -21.55 16.70
N THR A 293 26.87 -22.24 16.21
CA THR A 293 28.23 -22.18 16.79
C THR A 293 29.24 -21.79 15.72
N GLN A 294 30.33 -21.15 16.16
CA GLN A 294 31.51 -20.91 15.31
C GLN A 294 32.61 -21.84 15.75
N LYS A 295 33.12 -22.69 14.87
CA LYS A 295 34.33 -23.51 15.08
C LYS A 295 35.20 -23.45 13.81
N ASP A 296 36.50 -23.34 14.04
CA ASP A 296 37.65 -23.38 13.11
C ASP A 296 37.52 -22.75 11.71
N GLN A 297 36.48 -23.03 10.95
CA GLN A 297 36.34 -22.61 9.55
C GLN A 297 34.97 -22.01 9.21
N GLY A 298 34.17 -21.62 10.19
CA GLY A 298 32.90 -20.98 9.89
C GLY A 298 31.75 -21.33 10.81
N THR A 299 30.56 -20.99 10.34
CA THR A 299 29.31 -21.22 11.04
C THR A 299 28.87 -22.68 10.93
N ALA A 300 28.58 -23.32 12.06
CA ALA A 300 28.17 -24.73 12.10
C ALA A 300 27.05 -24.95 13.12
N VAL A 301 26.40 -26.09 13.05
CA VAL A 301 25.41 -26.57 14.01
C VAL A 301 25.72 -27.98 14.44
N TRP A 302 25.29 -28.32 15.66
CA TRP A 302 25.37 -29.67 16.18
C TRP A 302 24.13 -30.46 15.79
N VAL A 303 24.33 -31.53 15.02
CA VAL A 303 23.24 -32.41 14.56
C VAL A 303 23.33 -33.72 15.33
N LEU A 304 22.18 -34.21 15.80
CA LEU A 304 22.03 -35.53 16.38
C LEU A 304 21.44 -36.48 15.31
N PRO A 305 22.24 -37.39 14.70
CA PRO A 305 21.74 -38.30 13.68
C PRO A 305 20.58 -39.19 14.19
N GLY A 306 19.71 -39.60 13.26
CA GLY A 306 18.45 -40.31 13.55
C GLY A 306 18.56 -41.72 14.15
N ASP A 307 19.74 -42.35 14.11
CA ASP A 307 20.02 -43.69 14.66
C ASP A 307 20.27 -43.68 16.19
N SER A 308 19.43 -42.94 16.92
CA SER A 308 19.56 -42.89 18.38
C SER A 308 18.87 -44.08 19.04
N ASN A 309 19.57 -44.68 20.02
CA ASN A 309 19.07 -45.73 20.91
C ASN A 309 17.74 -45.35 21.54
N SER A 310 17.01 -46.33 22.07
CA SER A 310 15.72 -46.19 22.75
C SER A 310 15.63 -45.08 23.79
N ASP A 311 16.77 -44.54 24.29
CA ASP A 311 16.84 -43.42 25.24
C ASP A 311 16.97 -42.04 24.58
N GLY A 312 16.78 -41.92 23.25
CA GLY A 312 16.85 -40.62 22.53
C GLY A 312 18.23 -39.99 22.47
N GLY A 313 19.30 -40.65 22.93
CA GLY A 313 20.68 -40.16 22.93
C GLY A 313 21.45 -40.61 21.71
N GLY A 314 22.54 -39.95 21.42
CA GLY A 314 23.42 -40.28 20.28
C GLY A 314 24.75 -39.53 20.29
N ARG A 315 25.55 -39.72 19.24
CA ARG A 315 26.80 -38.95 19.07
C ARG A 315 26.52 -37.73 18.24
N LEU A 316 27.06 -36.58 18.66
CA LEU A 316 26.94 -35.31 17.94
C LEU A 316 27.84 -35.27 16.70
N ASP A 317 27.26 -34.78 15.63
CA ASP A 317 27.98 -34.46 14.38
C ASP A 317 27.99 -32.92 14.20
N LEU A 318 29.18 -32.37 13.92
CA LEU A 318 29.31 -30.95 13.65
C LEU A 318 29.12 -30.74 12.14
N ARG A 319 28.06 -30.04 11.76
CA ARG A 319 27.75 -29.82 10.36
C ARG A 319 27.87 -28.35 9.98
N PRO A 320 28.74 -28.03 8.99
CA PRO A 320 28.85 -26.67 8.51
C PRO A 320 27.56 -26.23 7.82
N VAL A 321 27.15 -25.00 8.04
CA VAL A 321 25.91 -24.42 7.50
C VAL A 321 26.14 -23.00 7.00
N SER A 322 25.34 -22.58 6.00
CA SER A 322 25.37 -21.20 5.50
C SER A 322 24.21 -20.43 6.08
N VAL A 323 24.50 -19.42 6.92
CA VAL A 323 23.48 -18.47 7.41
C VAL A 323 23.30 -17.40 6.36
N VAL A 324 22.06 -17.30 5.81
CA VAL A 324 21.72 -16.33 4.74
C VAL A 324 21.05 -15.08 5.28
N ALA A 325 20.44 -15.15 6.47
CA ALA A 325 19.83 -14.01 7.12
C ALA A 325 19.63 -14.25 8.63
N TYR A 326 19.44 -13.17 9.37
CA TYR A 326 19.03 -13.18 10.77
C TYR A 326 17.65 -12.50 10.87
N ALA A 327 16.69 -13.15 11.52
CA ALA A 327 15.34 -12.65 11.67
C ALA A 327 14.93 -12.71 13.16
N GLY A 328 15.08 -11.60 13.87
CA GLY A 328 14.89 -11.55 15.32
C GLY A 328 15.84 -12.48 16.08
N ASP A 329 15.30 -13.48 16.79
CA ASP A 329 16.01 -14.52 17.54
C ASP A 329 16.31 -15.78 16.72
N LEU A 330 16.02 -15.78 15.42
CA LEU A 330 16.19 -16.90 14.50
C LEU A 330 17.30 -16.60 13.48
N ALA A 331 18.08 -17.63 13.16
CA ALA A 331 18.98 -17.68 12.00
C ALA A 331 18.30 -18.46 10.87
N VAL A 332 18.32 -17.90 9.67
CA VAL A 332 17.87 -18.54 8.43
C VAL A 332 19.05 -19.23 7.79
N VAL A 333 19.01 -20.56 7.76
CA VAL A 333 20.11 -21.42 7.32
C VAL A 333 19.76 -22.05 5.97
N ALA A 334 20.62 -21.85 4.97
CA ALA A 334 20.51 -22.48 3.65
C ALA A 334 21.60 -23.52 3.48
N GLY A 335 21.22 -24.77 3.21
CA GLY A 335 22.14 -25.87 2.98
C GLY A 335 22.76 -26.49 4.26
N GLY A 336 23.34 -27.65 4.11
CA GLY A 336 23.97 -28.40 5.20
C GLY A 336 23.00 -29.20 6.09
N LEU A 337 21.68 -28.96 6.01
CA LEU A 337 20.66 -29.64 6.80
C LEU A 337 19.66 -30.36 5.91
N LYS A 338 19.08 -31.43 6.46
CA LYS A 338 17.99 -32.19 5.84
C LYS A 338 16.73 -32.02 6.68
N ASP A 339 15.60 -32.18 6.01
CA ASP A 339 14.32 -32.20 6.70
C ASP A 339 14.29 -33.35 7.72
N GLY A 340 13.81 -33.05 8.93
CA GLY A 340 13.82 -34.03 10.02
C GLY A 340 15.14 -34.11 10.82
N ASP A 341 16.23 -33.45 10.43
CA ASP A 341 17.46 -33.41 11.24
C ASP A 341 17.16 -32.83 12.64
N ARG A 342 17.76 -33.41 13.68
CA ARG A 342 17.65 -32.91 15.05
C ARG A 342 18.86 -32.05 15.40
N VAL A 343 18.65 -30.75 15.59
CA VAL A 343 19.71 -29.77 15.86
C VAL A 343 19.66 -29.38 17.33
N VAL A 344 20.84 -29.35 17.96
CA VAL A 344 20.98 -28.91 19.36
C VAL A 344 20.77 -27.41 19.46
N THR A 345 19.89 -26.97 20.36
CA THR A 345 19.53 -25.55 20.55
C THR A 345 20.03 -24.91 21.84
N ALA A 346 20.61 -25.71 22.74
CA ALA A 346 21.13 -25.18 24.02
C ALA A 346 22.46 -25.84 24.40
N GLY A 347 23.39 -25.03 24.90
CA GLY A 347 24.71 -25.49 25.40
C GLY A 347 25.74 -25.79 24.34
N VAL A 348 25.56 -25.31 23.10
CA VAL A 348 26.36 -25.62 21.89
C VAL A 348 27.85 -25.32 22.02
N HIS A 349 28.23 -24.31 22.82
CA HIS A 349 29.64 -23.90 22.98
C HIS A 349 30.48 -24.86 23.84
N LYS A 350 29.86 -25.79 24.54
CA LYS A 350 30.51 -26.75 25.44
C LYS A 350 30.47 -28.18 24.91
N LEU A 351 30.23 -28.34 23.60
CA LEU A 351 30.09 -29.65 22.97
C LEU A 351 31.26 -29.89 22.02
N ASP A 352 31.66 -31.17 21.90
CA ASP A 352 32.70 -31.66 21.02
C ASP A 352 32.17 -32.69 20.04
N ALA A 353 32.86 -32.80 18.87
CA ALA A 353 32.51 -33.75 17.85
C ALA A 353 32.61 -35.20 18.36
N GLY A 354 31.61 -36.01 18.08
CA GLY A 354 31.55 -37.40 18.55
C GLY A 354 31.15 -37.56 20.01
N GLN A 355 30.87 -36.48 20.76
CA GLN A 355 30.44 -36.53 22.14
C GLN A 355 29.07 -37.22 22.24
N LYS A 356 28.95 -38.17 23.22
CA LYS A 356 27.66 -38.77 23.53
C LYS A 356 26.79 -37.80 24.33
N VAL A 357 25.55 -37.64 23.90
CA VAL A 357 24.54 -36.76 24.53
C VAL A 357 23.24 -37.52 24.73
N ARG A 358 22.42 -37.06 25.66
CA ARG A 358 21.02 -37.50 25.81
C ARG A 358 20.08 -36.31 25.51
N VAL A 359 18.95 -36.58 24.89
CA VAL A 359 17.94 -35.53 24.66
C VAL A 359 17.25 -35.23 25.98
N TRP A 360 17.23 -33.97 26.34
CA TRP A 360 16.47 -33.48 27.47
C TRP A 360 15.00 -33.28 27.06
N THR A 361 14.12 -34.13 27.62
CA THR A 361 12.67 -33.95 27.48
C THR A 361 12.16 -33.26 28.74
N GLU A 362 11.43 -32.19 28.58
CA GLU A 362 10.75 -31.51 29.69
C GLU A 362 9.75 -32.48 30.31
N PRO A 363 9.81 -32.75 31.65
CA PRO A 363 8.79 -33.57 32.25
C PRO A 363 7.43 -32.92 32.05
N ALA A 364 6.46 -33.68 31.54
CA ALA A 364 5.09 -33.22 31.37
C ALA A 364 4.58 -32.70 32.74
N ARG A 365 4.17 -31.43 32.77
CA ARG A 365 3.50 -30.83 33.92
C ARG A 365 2.06 -31.28 33.98
#